data_b72b7558427eff8836658bb428e9d80f
#
_entry.id   b72b7558427eff8836658bb428e9d80f
#
_cell.length_a   1.000
_cell.length_b   1.000
_cell.length_c   1.000
_cell.angle_alpha   90.00
_cell.angle_beta   90.00
_cell.angle_gamma   90.00
#
_symmetry.space_group_name_H-M   'P 1'
#
loop_
_entity.id
_entity.type
_entity.pdbx_description
1 polymer ?
#
loop_
_entity_poly.entity_id
_entity_poly.type
_entity_poly.pdbx_seq_one_letter_code
_entity_poly.pdbx_strand_id
1 'polypeptide(L)'
;MSANDIKKLVDEKEAKFIDYRFTNTQGKEQHVTVTASEEGIETDCSEGKMFDGSSIAGWKDINESDMILMPDTSTAFVDPFYDEPTVNVTCDVIEPSDGSIYEKDPRGIAKKAEKYLADSGVADTAYFGPENEFFVFDDVRFEDTIGSCFFKVDSSEACWNSGKTYEDGNMGHRPGVK
;
A
#
# COMPACT_ATOMS: atom_id res chain seq x y z
N MET A 1 -7.26 14.60 8.13
CA MET A 1 -8.41 14.46 7.21
C MET A 1 -9.51 13.67 7.91
N SER A 2 -10.73 13.73 7.45
CA SER A 2 -11.89 13.02 7.97
C SER A 2 -12.51 12.17 6.85
N ALA A 3 -13.53 11.37 7.14
CA ALA A 3 -14.31 10.66 6.10
C ALA A 3 -14.83 11.63 5.03
N ASN A 4 -15.26 12.84 5.44
CA ASN A 4 -15.72 13.87 4.50
C ASN A 4 -14.60 14.37 3.57
N ASP A 5 -13.35 14.40 4.01
CA ASP A 5 -12.24 14.78 3.15
C ASP A 5 -11.94 13.69 2.10
N ILE A 6 -12.10 12.40 2.47
CA ILE A 6 -12.00 11.29 1.51
C ILE A 6 -13.13 11.36 0.48
N LYS A 7 -14.38 11.60 0.92
CA LYS A 7 -15.52 11.77 0.00
C LYS A 7 -15.27 12.90 -0.98
N LYS A 8 -14.85 14.05 -0.47
CA LYS A 8 -14.50 15.20 -1.32
C LYS A 8 -13.40 14.87 -2.32
N LEU A 9 -12.37 14.13 -1.90
CA LEU A 9 -11.30 13.69 -2.80
C LEU A 9 -11.82 12.73 -3.88
N VAL A 10 -12.71 11.80 -3.51
CA VAL A 10 -13.37 10.87 -4.43
C VAL A 10 -14.19 11.64 -5.47
N ASP A 11 -15.00 12.62 -5.03
CA ASP A 11 -15.85 13.42 -5.92
C ASP A 11 -15.02 14.30 -6.86
N GLU A 12 -14.03 15.02 -6.33
CA GLU A 12 -13.17 15.93 -7.12
C GLU A 12 -12.32 15.19 -8.17
N LYS A 13 -11.99 13.95 -7.92
CA LYS A 13 -11.15 13.13 -8.81
C LYS A 13 -11.92 12.08 -9.57
N GLU A 14 -13.24 12.05 -9.40
CA GLU A 14 -14.12 11.03 -9.99
C GLU A 14 -13.61 9.60 -9.72
N ALA A 15 -13.08 9.38 -8.49
CA ALA A 15 -12.47 8.12 -8.13
C ALA A 15 -13.52 7.00 -8.07
N LYS A 16 -13.21 5.88 -8.70
CA LYS A 16 -14.09 4.72 -8.76
C LYS A 16 -13.83 3.72 -7.64
N PHE A 17 -12.62 3.72 -7.11
CA PHE A 17 -12.18 2.75 -6.11
C PHE A 17 -11.50 3.43 -4.93
N ILE A 18 -11.57 2.73 -3.79
CA ILE A 18 -10.74 2.99 -2.62
C ILE A 18 -9.91 1.76 -2.36
N ASP A 19 -8.63 1.97 -2.13
CA ASP A 19 -7.64 0.93 -1.89
C ASP A 19 -7.10 1.08 -0.46
N TYR A 20 -7.55 0.20 0.43
CA TYR A 20 -7.12 0.14 1.82
C TYR A 20 -5.82 -0.63 1.92
N ARG A 21 -4.73 0.05 2.27
CA ARG A 21 -3.37 -0.50 2.27
C ARG A 21 -2.85 -0.74 3.68
N PHE A 22 -2.14 -1.83 3.85
CA PHE A 22 -1.48 -2.20 5.10
C PHE A 22 -0.21 -3.01 4.80
N THR A 23 0.68 -3.15 5.78
CA THR A 23 1.95 -3.84 5.59
C THR A 23 1.93 -5.17 6.36
N ASN A 24 2.39 -6.26 5.73
CA ASN A 24 2.56 -7.53 6.41
C ASN A 24 3.90 -7.64 7.14
N THR A 25 4.12 -8.74 7.88
CA THR A 25 5.35 -8.99 8.64
C THR A 25 6.60 -9.19 7.78
N GLN A 26 6.44 -9.37 6.47
CA GLN A 26 7.55 -9.45 5.51
C GLN A 26 7.92 -8.09 4.92
N GLY A 27 7.24 -7.01 5.32
CA GLY A 27 7.43 -5.67 4.76
C GLY A 27 6.73 -5.45 3.43
N LYS A 28 5.92 -6.41 2.96
CA LYS A 28 5.15 -6.27 1.73
C LYS A 28 3.88 -5.49 1.99
N GLU A 29 3.59 -4.49 1.15
CA GLU A 29 2.30 -3.82 1.12
C GLU A 29 1.22 -4.78 0.61
N GLN A 30 0.15 -4.90 1.37
CA GLN A 30 -1.07 -5.63 1.07
C GLN A 30 -2.21 -4.63 0.92
N HIS A 31 -3.29 -5.04 0.25
CA HIS A 31 -4.40 -4.13 0.05
C HIS A 31 -5.75 -4.85 -0.13
N VAL A 32 -6.82 -4.10 0.11
CA VAL A 32 -8.19 -4.48 -0.20
C VAL A 32 -8.83 -3.33 -0.97
N THR A 33 -9.22 -3.58 -2.21
CA THR A 33 -9.85 -2.58 -3.07
C THR A 33 -11.37 -2.73 -3.03
N VAL A 34 -12.07 -1.63 -2.87
CA VAL A 34 -13.53 -1.56 -2.90
C VAL A 34 -14.00 -0.48 -3.86
N THR A 35 -15.24 -0.59 -4.34
CA THR A 35 -15.88 0.49 -5.10
C THR A 35 -16.13 1.67 -4.19
N ALA A 36 -15.78 2.87 -4.65
CA ALA A 36 -16.02 4.10 -3.91
C ALA A 36 -17.53 4.38 -3.82
N SER A 37 -18.04 4.56 -2.60
CA SER A 37 -19.40 5.00 -2.34
C SER A 37 -19.42 5.83 -1.05
N GLU A 38 -20.31 6.82 -0.96
CA GLU A 38 -20.41 7.68 0.21
C GLU A 38 -20.70 6.89 1.49
N GLU A 39 -21.66 5.96 1.43
CA GLU A 39 -22.05 5.11 2.56
C GLU A 39 -20.89 4.18 2.97
N GLY A 40 -20.20 3.56 1.98
CA GLY A 40 -19.04 2.70 2.22
C GLY A 40 -17.89 3.45 2.90
N ILE A 41 -17.61 4.68 2.46
CA ILE A 41 -16.55 5.53 3.06
C ILE A 41 -16.89 5.86 4.51
N GLU A 42 -18.14 6.24 4.82
CA GLU A 42 -18.55 6.53 6.19
C GLU A 42 -18.43 5.31 7.10
N THR A 43 -18.94 4.16 6.65
CA THR A 43 -18.89 2.91 7.40
C THR A 43 -17.45 2.46 7.62
N ASP A 44 -16.65 2.39 6.57
CA ASP A 44 -15.25 1.93 6.66
C ASP A 44 -14.38 2.88 7.49
N CYS A 45 -14.64 4.20 7.48
CA CYS A 45 -13.93 5.15 8.34
C CYS A 45 -14.35 5.08 9.82
N SER A 46 -15.59 4.67 10.12
CA SER A 46 -16.12 4.61 11.49
C SER A 46 -15.95 3.25 12.15
N GLU A 47 -16.15 2.18 11.40
CA GLU A 47 -16.17 0.79 11.89
C GLU A 47 -14.96 -0.03 11.41
N GLY A 48 -14.25 0.47 10.40
CA GLY A 48 -13.17 -0.21 9.71
C GLY A 48 -13.67 -1.16 8.63
N LYS A 49 -12.76 -1.58 7.76
CA LYS A 49 -13.00 -2.54 6.69
C LYS A 49 -12.63 -3.95 7.13
N MET A 50 -13.60 -4.85 7.21
CA MET A 50 -13.32 -6.26 7.49
C MET A 50 -12.61 -6.94 6.31
N PHE A 51 -11.66 -7.80 6.65
CA PHE A 51 -10.97 -8.66 5.69
C PHE A 51 -10.54 -9.99 6.33
N ASP A 52 -10.18 -10.95 5.49
CA ASP A 52 -9.71 -12.27 5.92
C ASP A 52 -8.19 -12.26 6.18
N GLY A 53 -7.81 -12.24 7.45
CA GLY A 53 -6.40 -12.27 7.88
C GLY A 53 -5.70 -13.60 7.61
N SER A 54 -6.42 -14.70 7.33
CA SER A 54 -5.80 -15.98 6.94
C SER A 54 -5.19 -15.92 5.53
N SER A 55 -5.61 -14.94 4.71
CA SER A 55 -5.00 -14.64 3.42
C SER A 55 -3.60 -14.05 3.54
N ILE A 56 -3.20 -13.59 4.72
CA ILE A 56 -1.88 -13.01 4.97
C ILE A 56 -0.99 -14.04 5.66
N ALA A 57 0.10 -14.42 5.00
CA ALA A 57 0.99 -15.46 5.50
C ALA A 57 1.50 -15.17 6.93
N GLY A 58 1.26 -16.10 7.82
CA GLY A 58 1.74 -16.05 9.21
C GLY A 58 0.90 -15.17 10.14
N TRP A 59 -0.27 -14.69 9.70
CA TRP A 59 -1.14 -13.85 10.54
C TRP A 59 -2.16 -14.67 11.33
N LYS A 60 -3.19 -15.16 10.70
CA LYS A 60 -4.32 -15.84 11.34
C LYS A 60 -4.54 -17.24 10.75
N ASP A 61 -5.16 -18.10 11.53
CA ASP A 61 -5.70 -19.37 11.06
C ASP A 61 -7.13 -19.16 10.53
N ILE A 62 -7.57 -20.07 9.66
CA ILE A 62 -8.86 -19.93 8.96
C ILE A 62 -10.08 -19.92 9.90
N ASN A 63 -9.97 -20.46 11.10
CA ASN A 63 -11.04 -20.52 12.09
C ASN A 63 -11.17 -19.24 12.94
N GLU A 64 -10.20 -18.33 12.87
CA GLU A 64 -10.19 -17.04 13.57
C GLU A 64 -9.64 -15.93 12.64
N SER A 65 -10.12 -15.91 11.39
CA SER A 65 -9.50 -15.13 10.33
C SER A 65 -9.95 -13.68 10.25
N ASP A 66 -11.08 -13.34 10.83
CA ASP A 66 -11.65 -11.99 10.73
C ASP A 66 -10.73 -10.94 11.37
N MET A 67 -10.42 -9.90 10.60
CA MET A 67 -9.62 -8.75 11.00
C MET A 67 -10.23 -7.47 10.45
N ILE A 68 -9.83 -6.33 11.00
CA ILE A 68 -10.33 -5.01 10.60
C ILE A 68 -9.16 -4.14 10.14
N LEU A 69 -9.31 -3.53 8.97
CA LEU A 69 -8.49 -2.41 8.48
C LEU A 69 -9.13 -1.11 8.94
N MET A 70 -8.49 -0.39 9.84
CA MET A 70 -8.95 0.91 10.31
C MET A 70 -8.24 2.03 9.53
N PRO A 71 -8.95 2.76 8.65
CA PRO A 71 -8.33 3.74 7.79
C PRO A 71 -7.75 4.94 8.55
N ASP A 72 -6.48 5.24 8.32
CA ASP A 72 -5.90 6.53 8.70
C ASP A 72 -6.20 7.57 7.62
N THR A 73 -7.28 8.29 7.80
CA THR A 73 -7.76 9.27 6.82
C THR A 73 -6.74 10.35 6.47
N SER A 74 -5.75 10.59 7.32
CA SER A 74 -4.68 11.58 7.06
C SER A 74 -3.72 11.17 5.95
N THR A 75 -3.71 9.88 5.59
CA THR A 75 -2.84 9.30 4.57
C THR A 75 -3.48 9.20 3.20
N ALA A 76 -4.73 9.65 3.04
CA ALA A 76 -5.45 9.52 1.78
C ALA A 76 -4.82 10.32 0.64
N PHE A 77 -4.62 9.68 -0.51
CA PHE A 77 -4.14 10.30 -1.74
C PHE A 77 -4.66 9.55 -2.97
N VAL A 78 -4.65 10.21 -4.14
CA VAL A 78 -4.99 9.56 -5.41
C VAL A 78 -3.77 8.82 -5.95
N ASP A 79 -3.95 7.55 -6.30
CA ASP A 79 -2.89 6.75 -6.92
C ASP A 79 -2.50 7.31 -8.29
N PRO A 80 -1.22 7.62 -8.53
CA PRO A 80 -0.79 8.21 -9.80
C PRO A 80 -0.57 7.17 -10.92
N PHE A 81 -0.68 5.86 -10.63
CA PHE A 81 -0.29 4.80 -11.55
C PHE A 81 -1.47 4.00 -12.11
N TYR A 82 -2.60 3.98 -11.42
CA TYR A 82 -3.78 3.28 -11.92
C TYR A 82 -4.47 4.05 -13.05
N ASP A 83 -4.92 3.34 -14.09
CA ASP A 83 -5.70 3.91 -15.19
C ASP A 83 -7.06 4.44 -14.69
N GLU A 84 -7.69 3.71 -13.77
CA GLU A 84 -8.93 4.13 -13.13
C GLU A 84 -8.62 4.88 -11.84
N PRO A 85 -9.13 6.11 -11.67
CA PRO A 85 -8.88 6.91 -10.48
C PRO A 85 -9.21 6.17 -9.19
N THR A 86 -8.22 5.97 -8.35
CA THR A 86 -8.28 5.19 -7.11
C THR A 86 -7.72 6.02 -5.96
N VAL A 87 -8.44 6.07 -4.84
CA VAL A 87 -7.95 6.70 -3.61
C VAL A 87 -7.31 5.65 -2.72
N ASN A 88 -6.03 5.82 -2.42
CA ASN A 88 -5.30 4.98 -1.47
C ASN A 88 -5.42 5.53 -0.06
N VAL A 89 -5.63 4.65 0.92
CA VAL A 89 -5.65 4.99 2.35
C VAL A 89 -4.88 3.93 3.12
N THR A 90 -3.89 4.36 3.90
CA THR A 90 -3.14 3.44 4.78
C THR A 90 -3.98 3.13 6.03
N CYS A 91 -3.98 1.86 6.44
CA CYS A 91 -4.77 1.38 7.56
C CYS A 91 -3.90 0.85 8.70
N ASP A 92 -4.41 0.98 9.90
CA ASP A 92 -4.00 0.14 11.03
C ASP A 92 -4.75 -1.18 10.97
N VAL A 93 -4.18 -2.24 11.52
CA VAL A 93 -4.84 -3.55 11.61
C VAL A 93 -5.32 -3.78 13.03
N ILE A 94 -6.61 -4.09 13.17
CA ILE A 94 -7.31 -4.16 14.46
C ILE A 94 -7.87 -5.57 14.68
N GLU A 95 -7.77 -6.04 15.92
CA GLU A 95 -8.45 -7.27 16.40
C GLU A 95 -9.94 -6.98 16.61
N PRO A 96 -10.85 -7.74 15.95
CA PRO A 96 -12.29 -7.51 16.11
C PRO A 96 -12.81 -7.78 17.52
N SER A 97 -12.12 -8.67 18.27
CA SER A 97 -12.58 -9.16 19.57
C SER A 97 -12.54 -8.09 20.67
N ASP A 98 -11.58 -7.18 20.61
CA ASP A 98 -11.35 -6.18 21.68
C ASP A 98 -11.00 -4.78 21.14
N GLY A 99 -10.90 -4.61 19.82
CA GLY A 99 -10.55 -3.34 19.19
C GLY A 99 -9.08 -2.93 19.38
N SER A 100 -8.24 -3.82 19.84
CA SER A 100 -6.80 -3.54 20.00
C SER A 100 -6.08 -3.57 18.65
N ILE A 101 -4.95 -2.85 18.58
CA ILE A 101 -4.06 -2.96 17.40
C ILE A 101 -3.48 -4.37 17.37
N TYR A 102 -3.54 -5.00 16.20
CA TYR A 102 -2.99 -6.33 15.98
C TYR A 102 -1.49 -6.37 16.28
N GLU A 103 -1.06 -7.35 17.07
CA GLU A 103 0.32 -7.41 17.58
C GLU A 103 1.40 -7.54 16.47
N LYS A 104 1.04 -8.12 15.32
CA LYS A 104 1.94 -8.31 14.17
C LYS A 104 1.81 -7.21 13.12
N ASP A 105 1.02 -6.16 13.37
CA ASP A 105 0.95 -5.00 12.49
C ASP A 105 2.22 -4.16 12.62
N PRO A 106 3.08 -4.05 11.57
CA PRO A 106 4.29 -3.23 11.62
C PRO A 106 4.01 -1.76 11.92
N ARG A 107 2.88 -1.23 11.41
CA ARG A 107 2.46 0.15 11.68
C ARG A 107 2.09 0.32 13.16
N GLY A 108 1.42 -0.66 13.74
CA GLY A 108 1.13 -0.69 15.17
C GLY A 108 2.38 -0.72 16.03
N ILE A 109 3.41 -1.46 15.61
CA ILE A 109 4.72 -1.49 16.30
C ILE A 109 5.39 -0.12 16.23
N ALA A 110 5.37 0.54 15.07
CA ALA A 110 5.92 1.89 14.92
C ALA A 110 5.22 2.90 15.84
N LYS A 111 3.89 2.87 15.93
CA LYS A 111 3.11 3.72 16.84
C LYS A 111 3.45 3.45 18.32
N LYS A 112 3.67 2.19 18.69
CA LYS A 112 4.14 1.83 20.06
C LYS A 112 5.52 2.39 20.36
N ALA A 113 6.43 2.36 19.37
CA ALA A 113 7.77 2.91 19.52
C ALA A 113 7.74 4.46 19.68
N GLU A 114 6.92 5.14 18.88
CA GLU A 114 6.69 6.58 18.98
C GLU A 114 6.16 6.98 20.37
N LYS A 115 5.13 6.25 20.83
CA LYS A 115 4.58 6.47 22.17
C LYS A 115 5.62 6.22 23.27
N TYR A 116 6.40 5.15 23.16
CA TYR A 116 7.46 4.85 24.12
C TYR A 116 8.52 5.96 24.17
N LEU A 117 8.91 6.49 23.01
CA LEU A 117 9.85 7.62 22.93
C LEU A 117 9.33 8.83 23.74
N ALA A 118 8.09 9.24 23.47
CA ALA A 118 7.47 10.36 24.17
C ALA A 118 7.33 10.10 25.68
N ASP A 119 6.84 8.93 26.08
CA ASP A 119 6.64 8.54 27.48
C ASP A 119 7.96 8.44 28.27
N SER A 120 9.06 8.13 27.59
CA SER A 120 10.39 8.04 28.22
C SER A 120 10.97 9.42 28.64
N GLY A 121 10.44 10.50 28.05
CA GLY A 121 10.95 11.86 28.27
C GLY A 121 12.33 12.12 27.66
N VAL A 122 12.88 11.19 26.88
CA VAL A 122 14.17 11.36 26.20
C VAL A 122 14.03 12.24 24.97
N ALA A 123 12.97 12.02 24.20
CA ALA A 123 12.62 12.80 23.01
C ALA A 123 11.11 12.63 22.70
N ASP A 124 10.58 13.50 21.87
CA ASP A 124 9.20 13.45 21.37
C ASP A 124 9.13 13.20 19.86
N THR A 125 10.27 13.20 19.18
CA THR A 125 10.33 13.10 17.72
C THR A 125 11.51 12.23 17.31
N ALA A 126 11.28 11.34 16.34
CA ALA A 126 12.30 10.57 15.65
C ALA A 126 12.30 10.90 14.15
N TYR A 127 13.46 11.17 13.59
CA TYR A 127 13.62 11.44 12.15
C TYR A 127 14.23 10.22 11.48
N PHE A 128 13.62 9.83 10.35
CA PHE A 128 14.12 8.74 9.50
C PHE A 128 14.41 9.30 8.10
N GLY A 129 15.49 8.84 7.47
CA GLY A 129 15.87 9.17 6.11
C GLY A 129 15.77 7.91 5.22
N PRO A 130 14.60 7.60 4.63
CA PRO A 130 14.48 6.44 3.75
C PRO A 130 15.26 6.67 2.45
N GLU A 131 15.90 5.59 1.95
CA GLU A 131 16.63 5.55 0.69
C GLU A 131 15.95 4.53 -0.23
N ASN A 132 14.84 4.94 -0.86
CA ASN A 132 14.09 4.08 -1.76
C ASN A 132 14.85 3.88 -3.08
N GLU A 133 15.18 2.63 -3.41
CA GLU A 133 15.86 2.27 -4.65
C GLU A 133 14.88 1.58 -5.61
N PHE A 134 14.95 1.94 -6.90
CA PHE A 134 14.13 1.33 -7.95
C PHE A 134 14.82 1.40 -9.31
N PHE A 135 14.37 0.56 -10.24
CA PHE A 135 14.81 0.60 -11.64
C PHE A 135 13.74 1.26 -12.50
N VAL A 136 14.20 2.01 -13.51
CA VAL A 136 13.36 2.50 -14.60
C VAL A 136 13.73 1.73 -15.85
N PHE A 137 12.74 1.08 -16.48
CA PHE A 137 12.93 0.31 -17.69
C PHE A 137 12.31 1.01 -18.90
N ASP A 138 12.89 0.82 -20.08
CA ASP A 138 12.36 1.34 -21.34
C ASP A 138 11.18 0.50 -21.84
N ASP A 139 11.17 -0.81 -21.51
CA ASP A 139 10.08 -1.71 -21.87
C ASP A 139 9.97 -2.83 -20.82
N VAL A 140 8.74 -3.17 -20.44
CA VAL A 140 8.44 -4.29 -19.54
C VAL A 140 7.34 -5.13 -20.18
N ARG A 141 7.61 -6.41 -20.39
CA ARG A 141 6.64 -7.40 -20.88
C ARG A 141 6.54 -8.52 -19.88
N PHE A 142 5.34 -8.94 -19.61
CA PHE A 142 5.11 -10.07 -18.70
C PHE A 142 3.85 -10.83 -19.11
N GLU A 143 3.81 -12.07 -18.69
CA GLU A 143 2.63 -12.94 -18.76
C GLU A 143 2.58 -13.73 -17.46
N ASP A 144 1.41 -13.79 -16.88
CA ASP A 144 1.13 -14.58 -15.68
C ASP A 144 -0.24 -15.23 -15.83
N THR A 145 -0.24 -16.41 -16.43
CA THR A 145 -1.43 -17.24 -16.69
C THR A 145 -1.24 -18.63 -16.13
N ILE A 146 -2.29 -19.44 -16.09
CA ILE A 146 -2.21 -20.83 -15.60
C ILE A 146 -1.19 -21.67 -16.41
N GLY A 147 -1.01 -21.37 -17.70
CA GLY A 147 -0.16 -22.15 -18.60
C GLY A 147 1.20 -21.53 -18.89
N SER A 148 1.44 -20.27 -18.51
CA SER A 148 2.64 -19.53 -18.87
C SER A 148 2.96 -18.45 -17.85
N CYS A 149 4.25 -18.33 -17.51
CA CYS A 149 4.76 -17.25 -16.68
C CYS A 149 6.12 -16.79 -17.20
N PHE A 150 6.24 -15.52 -17.58
CA PHE A 150 7.52 -14.92 -17.91
C PHE A 150 7.53 -13.43 -17.64
N PHE A 151 8.71 -12.86 -17.49
CA PHE A 151 8.92 -11.42 -17.64
C PHE A 151 10.14 -11.14 -18.51
N LYS A 152 10.13 -10.02 -19.20
CA LYS A 152 11.25 -9.48 -19.97
C LYS A 152 11.28 -7.97 -19.80
N VAL A 153 12.42 -7.46 -19.43
CA VAL A 153 12.67 -6.02 -19.29
C VAL A 153 13.72 -5.57 -20.28
N ASP A 154 13.67 -4.32 -20.68
CA ASP A 154 14.66 -3.69 -21.54
C ASP A 154 15.08 -2.33 -20.96
N SER A 155 16.36 -2.01 -21.08
CA SER A 155 16.89 -0.72 -20.68
C SER A 155 18.06 -0.37 -21.59
N SER A 156 18.06 0.81 -22.17
CA SER A 156 19.09 1.28 -23.11
C SER A 156 20.49 1.31 -22.48
N GLU A 157 20.58 1.42 -21.17
CA GLU A 157 21.84 1.47 -20.45
C GLU A 157 22.32 0.13 -19.91
N ALA A 158 21.49 -0.90 -20.01
CA ALA A 158 21.85 -2.25 -19.60
C ALA A 158 22.71 -2.95 -20.66
N CYS A 159 23.67 -3.76 -20.23
CA CYS A 159 24.51 -4.53 -21.16
C CYS A 159 23.74 -5.60 -21.95
N TRP A 160 22.55 -5.94 -21.52
CA TRP A 160 21.60 -6.90 -22.13
C TRP A 160 20.46 -6.22 -22.89
N ASN A 161 20.58 -4.92 -23.22
CA ASN A 161 19.54 -4.19 -23.95
C ASN A 161 19.30 -4.73 -25.36
N SER A 162 18.10 -4.48 -25.91
CA SER A 162 17.72 -4.92 -27.25
C SER A 162 18.27 -4.02 -28.37
N GLY A 163 18.77 -2.83 -28.04
CA GLY A 163 19.13 -1.78 -29.00
C GLY A 163 17.94 -1.06 -29.63
N LYS A 164 16.70 -1.34 -29.17
CA LYS A 164 15.48 -0.71 -29.68
C LYS A 164 15.31 0.69 -29.07
N THR A 165 14.85 1.64 -29.89
CA THR A 165 14.36 2.94 -29.42
C THR A 165 12.83 2.89 -29.30
N TYR A 166 12.28 3.33 -28.18
CA TYR A 166 10.85 3.35 -27.91
C TYR A 166 10.23 4.70 -28.30
N GLU A 167 8.91 4.74 -28.48
CA GLU A 167 8.18 5.90 -29.03
C GLU A 167 8.43 7.18 -28.21
N ASP A 168 8.43 7.06 -26.89
CA ASP A 168 8.68 8.18 -25.98
C ASP A 168 10.18 8.43 -25.70
N GLY A 169 11.05 7.77 -26.48
CA GLY A 169 12.48 7.77 -26.24
C GLY A 169 12.88 6.90 -25.05
N ASN A 170 14.18 6.73 -24.89
CA ASN A 170 14.72 5.96 -23.78
C ASN A 170 15.02 6.89 -22.61
N MET A 171 14.68 6.47 -21.42
CA MET A 171 14.76 7.31 -20.23
C MET A 171 16.19 7.57 -19.72
N GLY A 172 17.18 6.95 -20.34
CA GLY A 172 18.58 7.16 -20.00
C GLY A 172 18.92 6.75 -18.57
N HIS A 173 18.23 5.73 -18.05
CA HIS A 173 18.41 5.24 -16.70
C HIS A 173 19.23 3.96 -16.68
N ARG A 174 20.29 3.96 -15.91
CA ARG A 174 21.14 2.79 -15.77
C ARG A 174 20.74 1.98 -14.53
N PRO A 175 20.33 0.71 -14.69
CA PRO A 175 20.14 -0.18 -13.56
C PRO A 175 21.44 -0.27 -12.75
N GLY A 176 21.32 0.00 -11.45
CA GLY A 176 22.46 -0.08 -10.55
C GLY A 176 23.02 -1.50 -10.51
N VAL A 177 24.32 -1.61 -10.57
CA VAL A 177 25.03 -2.85 -10.27
C VAL A 177 25.71 -2.64 -8.92
N LYS A 178 25.19 -3.28 -7.91
CA LYS A 178 25.87 -3.42 -6.62
C LYS A 178 26.39 -4.82 -6.46
#